data_9a842fbb074b21aa424eb2635b65405f
#
_entry.id   9a842fbb074b21aa424eb2635b65405f
#
_cell.length_a   1.000
_cell.length_b   1.000
_cell.length_c   1.000
_cell.angle_alpha   90.00
_cell.angle_beta   90.00
_cell.angle_gamma   90.00
#
_symmetry.space_group_name_H-M   'P 1'
#
loop_
_entity.id
_entity.type
_entity.pdbx_description
1 polymer ?
#
loop_
_entity_poly.entity_id
_entity_poly.type
_entity_poly.pdbx_seq_one_letter_code
_entity_poly.pdbx_strand_id
1 'polypeptide(L)'
;MTSLRIHTIDQLLETLDQLVEKSERGDRSHPSAAGFWTELLTKPGHPLSTQLPDEPLVDWHERGLLGTLDGARVLDIGCGGGRNSRWFAEQGAVVEGIDLAAPLLDAVRPTLPDTVTLTALDVLRDPLPAGPFDVVYDSGCFHHLAPHRRITYVERVLPTVRPGGRFGIVTFAADRVDSPTDLQIVSTGDTAGGMTFSLEDLRTIFTPLKPLDLRPVNPNREHTFAPDFLNTALFTSP
;
A
#
# COMPACT_ATOMS: atom_id res chain seq x y z
N MET A 1 -23.40 32.36 4.93
CA MET A 1 -22.22 31.49 5.08
C MET A 1 -22.24 30.98 6.53
N THR A 2 -22.67 29.75 6.74
CA THR A 2 -22.62 29.10 8.06
C THR A 2 -21.15 28.91 8.40
N SER A 3 -20.67 29.58 9.46
CA SER A 3 -19.32 29.38 9.98
C SER A 3 -19.20 27.90 10.43
N LEU A 4 -18.57 27.09 9.62
CA LEU A 4 -18.28 25.70 9.98
C LEU A 4 -17.24 25.74 11.10
N ARG A 5 -17.64 25.36 12.32
CA ARG A 5 -16.72 25.13 13.42
C ARG A 5 -16.53 23.62 13.58
N ILE A 6 -15.28 23.21 13.66
CA ILE A 6 -14.91 21.82 13.88
C ILE A 6 -15.02 21.54 15.38
N HIS A 7 -15.79 20.54 15.76
CA HIS A 7 -16.05 20.17 17.16
C HIS A 7 -15.55 18.75 17.50
N THR A 8 -15.31 17.91 16.47
CA THR A 8 -14.88 16.52 16.65
C THR A 8 -13.71 16.18 15.73
N ILE A 9 -12.98 15.12 16.05
CA ILE A 9 -11.92 14.60 15.20
C ILE A 9 -12.49 14.16 13.85
N ASP A 10 -13.66 13.51 13.84
CA ASP A 10 -14.32 13.06 12.61
C ASP A 10 -14.63 14.24 11.67
N GLN A 11 -15.15 15.35 12.20
CA GLN A 11 -15.36 16.57 11.42
C GLN A 11 -14.07 17.18 10.89
N LEU A 12 -12.95 17.07 11.65
CA LEU A 12 -11.64 17.50 11.18
C LEU A 12 -11.16 16.63 10.02
N LEU A 13 -11.24 15.32 10.17
CA LEU A 13 -10.83 14.36 9.13
C LEU A 13 -11.66 14.55 7.85
N GLU A 14 -12.97 14.69 7.98
CA GLU A 14 -13.86 14.97 6.85
C GLU A 14 -13.53 16.30 6.15
N THR A 15 -13.19 17.33 6.92
CA THR A 15 -12.78 18.63 6.35
C THR A 15 -11.46 18.51 5.58
N LEU A 16 -10.49 17.74 6.10
CA LEU A 16 -9.23 17.48 5.43
C LEU A 16 -9.43 16.62 4.15
N ASP A 17 -10.33 15.64 4.18
CA ASP A 17 -10.71 14.86 3.01
C ASP A 17 -11.26 15.76 1.89
N GLN A 18 -12.17 16.68 2.22
CA GLN A 18 -12.73 17.63 1.26
C GLN A 18 -11.67 18.57 0.64
N LEU A 19 -10.58 18.88 1.34
CA LEU A 19 -9.47 19.65 0.77
C LEU A 19 -8.68 18.83 -0.25
N VAL A 20 -8.38 17.57 0.05
CA VAL A 20 -7.64 16.68 -0.85
C VAL A 20 -8.46 16.34 -2.09
N GLU A 21 -9.76 16.09 -1.95
CA GLU A 21 -10.67 15.78 -3.06
C GLU A 21 -10.80 16.92 -4.08
N LYS A 22 -10.57 18.17 -3.65
CA LYS A 22 -10.59 19.35 -4.52
C LYS A 22 -9.27 19.62 -5.22
N SER A 23 -8.24 18.82 -5.00
CA SER A 23 -6.93 19.01 -5.63
C SER A 23 -7.04 18.93 -7.15
N GLU A 24 -6.38 19.87 -7.85
CA GLU A 24 -6.33 19.92 -9.33
C GLU A 24 -5.67 18.67 -9.93
N ARG A 25 -4.74 18.05 -9.20
CA ARG A 25 -4.03 16.83 -9.65
C ARG A 25 -4.81 15.54 -9.38
N GLY A 26 -5.96 15.66 -8.74
CA GLY A 26 -6.80 14.54 -8.36
C GLY A 26 -6.25 13.76 -7.15
N ASP A 27 -7.17 13.19 -6.41
CA ASP A 27 -6.89 12.35 -5.24
C ASP A 27 -6.68 10.89 -5.68
N ARG A 28 -5.45 10.40 -5.56
CA ARG A 28 -5.06 9.04 -5.97
C ARG A 28 -5.56 7.94 -5.01
N SER A 29 -6.01 8.33 -3.83
CA SER A 29 -6.51 7.41 -2.79
C SER A 29 -8.03 7.46 -2.61
N HIS A 30 -8.75 8.20 -3.47
CA HIS A 30 -10.21 8.25 -3.48
C HIS A 30 -10.78 7.24 -4.50
N PRO A 31 -11.97 6.64 -4.27
CA PRO A 31 -12.58 5.70 -5.22
C PRO A 31 -12.74 6.22 -6.65
N SER A 32 -12.85 7.55 -6.84
CA SER A 32 -12.86 8.16 -8.18
C SER A 32 -11.56 7.96 -8.97
N ALA A 33 -10.46 7.61 -8.32
CA ALA A 33 -9.18 7.31 -8.97
C ALA A 33 -9.13 5.90 -9.61
N ALA A 34 -10.14 5.06 -9.45
CA ALA A 34 -10.18 3.71 -10.00
C ALA A 34 -9.91 3.66 -11.52
N GLY A 35 -10.49 4.62 -12.27
CA GLY A 35 -10.25 4.75 -13.71
C GLY A 35 -8.81 5.08 -14.05
N PHE A 36 -8.20 6.02 -13.32
CA PHE A 36 -6.79 6.38 -13.47
C PHE A 36 -5.87 5.17 -13.21
N TRP A 37 -6.09 4.44 -12.12
CA TRP A 37 -5.29 3.27 -11.80
C TRP A 37 -5.46 2.16 -12.83
N THR A 38 -6.69 1.91 -13.29
CA THR A 38 -6.96 0.93 -14.35
C THR A 38 -6.17 1.26 -15.61
N GLU A 39 -6.23 2.51 -16.09
CA GLU A 39 -5.50 2.95 -17.29
C GLU A 39 -3.97 2.82 -17.10
N LEU A 40 -3.45 3.30 -15.97
CA LEU A 40 -2.01 3.28 -15.68
C LEU A 40 -1.45 1.86 -15.61
N LEU A 41 -2.11 0.96 -14.87
CA LEU A 41 -1.63 -0.39 -14.59
C LEU A 41 -1.85 -1.36 -15.77
N THR A 42 -2.72 -1.01 -16.72
CA THR A 42 -2.91 -1.79 -17.97
C THR A 42 -2.13 -1.24 -19.16
N LYS A 43 -1.45 -0.07 -19.00
CA LYS A 43 -0.72 0.57 -20.09
C LYS A 43 0.47 -0.29 -20.53
N PRO A 44 0.53 -0.72 -21.79
CA PRO A 44 1.64 -1.53 -22.29
C PRO A 44 2.99 -0.83 -22.11
N GLY A 45 3.98 -1.52 -21.57
CA GLY A 45 5.34 -1.00 -21.35
C GLY A 45 5.47 -0.05 -20.15
N HIS A 46 4.40 0.20 -19.40
CA HIS A 46 4.51 0.93 -18.14
C HIS A 46 5.19 0.05 -17.07
N PRO A 47 6.15 0.58 -16.28
CA PRO A 47 6.88 -0.21 -15.28
C PRO A 47 5.97 -0.96 -14.30
N LEU A 48 4.85 -0.35 -13.89
CA LEU A 48 3.89 -0.95 -12.96
C LEU A 48 3.00 -2.04 -13.59
N SER A 49 2.99 -2.19 -14.94
CA SER A 49 2.28 -3.30 -15.60
C SER A 49 3.12 -4.59 -15.69
N THR A 50 4.28 -4.62 -15.04
CA THR A 50 5.12 -5.82 -14.92
C THR A 50 4.42 -6.95 -14.16
N GLN A 51 4.81 -8.19 -14.46
CA GLN A 51 4.39 -9.37 -13.69
C GLN A 51 5.47 -9.82 -12.68
N LEU A 52 6.60 -9.12 -12.62
CA LEU A 52 7.67 -9.44 -11.69
C LEU A 52 7.28 -9.05 -10.25
N PRO A 53 7.56 -9.91 -9.26
CA PRO A 53 7.35 -9.58 -7.85
C PRO A 53 8.28 -8.45 -7.40
N ASP A 54 7.93 -7.78 -6.31
CA ASP A 54 8.81 -6.81 -5.69
C ASP A 54 10.11 -7.47 -5.20
N GLU A 55 11.21 -6.77 -5.39
CA GLU A 55 12.53 -7.20 -4.89
C GLU A 55 12.51 -7.55 -3.39
N PRO A 56 11.95 -6.72 -2.50
CA PRO A 56 11.97 -7.03 -1.08
C PRO A 56 11.21 -8.30 -0.71
N LEU A 57 10.14 -8.67 -1.41
CA LEU A 57 9.44 -9.93 -1.13
C LEU A 57 10.35 -11.13 -1.36
N VAL A 58 11.06 -11.15 -2.49
CA VAL A 58 11.96 -12.25 -2.84
C VAL A 58 13.14 -12.30 -1.86
N ASP A 59 13.75 -11.16 -1.54
CA ASP A 59 14.85 -11.07 -0.58
C ASP A 59 14.43 -11.53 0.83
N TRP A 60 13.31 -11.02 1.35
CA TRP A 60 12.81 -11.39 2.67
C TRP A 60 12.45 -12.88 2.77
N HIS A 61 11.89 -13.45 1.69
CA HIS A 61 11.58 -14.88 1.64
C HIS A 61 12.85 -15.74 1.70
N GLU A 62 13.84 -15.45 0.86
CA GLU A 62 15.12 -16.18 0.84
C GLU A 62 15.88 -16.07 2.16
N ARG A 63 15.76 -14.93 2.86
CA ARG A 63 16.34 -14.71 4.19
C ARG A 63 15.49 -15.30 5.32
N GLY A 64 14.35 -15.92 5.02
CA GLY A 64 13.42 -16.50 6.01
C GLY A 64 12.69 -15.48 6.88
N LEU A 65 12.72 -14.19 6.51
CA LEU A 65 12.11 -13.10 7.31
C LEU A 65 10.59 -13.08 7.26
N LEU A 66 9.99 -13.59 6.18
CA LEU A 66 8.51 -13.68 6.05
C LEU A 66 7.91 -14.85 6.85
N GLY A 67 8.74 -15.77 7.35
CA GLY A 67 8.27 -17.03 7.94
C GLY A 67 7.83 -18.03 6.87
N THR A 68 7.08 -19.04 7.27
CA THR A 68 6.53 -20.03 6.33
C THR A 68 5.37 -19.44 5.57
N LEU A 69 5.45 -19.46 4.24
CA LEU A 69 4.38 -18.96 3.35
C LEU A 69 3.41 -20.07 2.93
N ASP A 70 3.82 -21.34 2.95
CA ASP A 70 2.94 -22.47 2.64
C ASP A 70 1.77 -22.55 3.63
N GLY A 71 0.55 -22.41 3.12
CA GLY A 71 -0.69 -22.30 3.89
C GLY A 71 -0.88 -20.97 4.64
N ALA A 72 0.04 -20.01 4.54
CA ALA A 72 -0.08 -18.71 5.20
C ALA A 72 -1.21 -17.87 4.59
N ARG A 73 -1.91 -17.10 5.42
CA ARG A 73 -2.90 -16.10 4.97
C ARG A 73 -2.21 -14.77 4.73
N VAL A 74 -2.36 -14.23 3.53
CA VAL A 74 -1.75 -12.96 3.11
C VAL A 74 -2.83 -11.96 2.72
N LEU A 75 -2.69 -10.71 3.18
CA LEU A 75 -3.44 -9.56 2.68
C LEU A 75 -2.50 -8.68 1.82
N ASP A 76 -2.82 -8.53 0.53
CA ASP A 76 -2.09 -7.68 -0.41
C ASP A 76 -2.91 -6.41 -0.67
N ILE A 77 -2.45 -5.28 -0.11
CA ILE A 77 -3.16 -3.99 -0.12
C ILE A 77 -2.73 -3.16 -1.33
N GLY A 78 -3.70 -2.68 -2.12
CA GLY A 78 -3.41 -2.03 -3.39
C GLY A 78 -2.79 -3.00 -4.38
N CYS A 79 -3.34 -4.22 -4.48
CA CYS A 79 -2.76 -5.34 -5.22
C CYS A 79 -2.66 -5.11 -6.73
N GLY A 80 -3.39 -4.11 -7.28
CA GLY A 80 -3.34 -3.73 -8.69
C GLY A 80 -3.51 -4.92 -9.65
N GLY A 81 -2.52 -5.14 -10.52
CA GLY A 81 -2.48 -6.27 -11.47
C GLY A 81 -2.17 -7.63 -10.84
N GLY A 82 -2.09 -7.73 -9.52
CA GLY A 82 -1.93 -8.99 -8.78
C GLY A 82 -0.53 -9.63 -8.89
N ARG A 83 0.52 -8.89 -9.28
CA ARG A 83 1.88 -9.45 -9.43
C ARG A 83 2.45 -10.02 -8.12
N ASN A 84 2.27 -9.30 -7.01
CA ASN A 84 2.70 -9.75 -5.69
C ASN A 84 1.76 -10.83 -5.13
N SER A 85 0.44 -10.67 -5.33
CA SER A 85 -0.54 -11.71 -4.97
C SER A 85 -0.24 -13.04 -5.64
N ARG A 86 0.10 -13.04 -6.94
CA ARG A 86 0.53 -14.22 -7.69
C ARG A 86 1.76 -14.85 -7.06
N TRP A 87 2.79 -14.03 -6.80
CA TRP A 87 4.04 -14.50 -6.22
C TRP A 87 3.81 -15.17 -4.85
N PHE A 88 3.02 -14.56 -3.96
CA PHE A 88 2.67 -15.17 -2.68
C PHE A 88 1.96 -16.52 -2.86
N ALA A 89 1.03 -16.60 -3.80
CA ALA A 89 0.32 -17.84 -4.11
C ALA A 89 1.25 -18.94 -4.65
N GLU A 90 2.25 -18.57 -5.46
CA GLU A 90 3.29 -19.47 -5.95
C GLU A 90 4.21 -20.00 -4.82
N GLN A 91 4.29 -19.28 -3.69
CA GLN A 91 4.95 -19.75 -2.45
C GLN A 91 4.01 -20.57 -1.54
N GLY A 92 2.81 -20.91 -2.00
CA GLY A 92 1.84 -21.73 -1.27
C GLY A 92 0.87 -20.96 -0.37
N ALA A 93 0.88 -19.64 -0.39
CA ALA A 93 -0.02 -18.81 0.43
C ALA A 93 -1.45 -18.75 -0.12
N VAL A 94 -2.41 -18.49 0.79
CA VAL A 94 -3.78 -18.08 0.46
C VAL A 94 -3.86 -16.56 0.55
N VAL A 95 -4.17 -15.90 -0.57
CA VAL A 95 -4.05 -14.45 -0.70
C VAL A 95 -5.40 -13.78 -0.85
N GLU A 96 -5.62 -12.75 -0.06
CA GLU A 96 -6.71 -11.78 -0.22
C GLU A 96 -6.11 -10.47 -0.74
N GLY A 97 -6.30 -10.17 -2.04
CA GLY A 97 -5.87 -8.93 -2.68
C GLY A 97 -7.00 -7.91 -2.68
N ILE A 98 -6.71 -6.68 -2.28
CA ILE A 98 -7.68 -5.57 -2.27
C ILE A 98 -7.17 -4.38 -3.06
N ASP A 99 -8.05 -3.74 -3.83
CA ASP A 99 -7.74 -2.54 -4.62
C ASP A 99 -9.01 -1.72 -4.91
N LEU A 100 -8.87 -0.44 -5.20
CA LEU A 100 -9.96 0.45 -5.63
C LEU A 100 -10.42 0.18 -7.07
N ALA A 101 -9.52 -0.33 -7.93
CA ALA A 101 -9.70 -0.43 -9.36
C ALA A 101 -10.49 -1.70 -9.77
N ALA A 102 -11.79 -1.77 -9.45
CA ALA A 102 -12.64 -2.91 -9.80
C ALA A 102 -12.48 -3.41 -11.25
N PRO A 103 -12.45 -2.55 -12.31
CA PRO A 103 -12.28 -3.01 -13.68
C PRO A 103 -10.94 -3.71 -13.92
N LEU A 104 -9.87 -3.28 -13.24
CA LEU A 104 -8.56 -3.94 -13.30
C LEU A 104 -8.63 -5.32 -12.64
N LEU A 105 -9.21 -5.41 -11.44
CA LEU A 105 -9.34 -6.67 -10.72
C LEU A 105 -10.14 -7.70 -11.53
N ASP A 106 -11.24 -7.29 -12.17
CA ASP A 106 -12.04 -8.17 -13.02
C ASP A 106 -11.26 -8.69 -14.23
N ALA A 107 -10.40 -7.85 -14.82
CA ALA A 107 -9.58 -8.23 -15.95
C ALA A 107 -8.45 -9.22 -15.58
N VAL A 108 -7.84 -9.08 -14.40
CA VAL A 108 -6.70 -9.91 -13.99
C VAL A 108 -7.10 -11.18 -13.24
N ARG A 109 -8.27 -11.22 -12.61
CA ARG A 109 -8.80 -12.37 -11.85
C ARG A 109 -8.68 -13.72 -12.57
N PRO A 110 -9.03 -13.85 -13.87
CA PRO A 110 -8.93 -15.11 -14.58
C PRO A 110 -7.49 -15.61 -14.80
N THR A 111 -6.50 -14.75 -14.55
CA THR A 111 -5.08 -15.05 -14.76
C THR A 111 -4.35 -15.47 -13.50
N LEU A 112 -5.01 -15.38 -12.35
CA LEU A 112 -4.42 -15.66 -11.04
C LEU A 112 -4.74 -17.08 -10.57
N PRO A 113 -3.89 -17.66 -9.68
CA PRO A 113 -4.20 -18.96 -9.06
C PRO A 113 -5.50 -18.92 -8.25
N ASP A 114 -6.17 -20.07 -8.10
CA ASP A 114 -7.41 -20.22 -7.33
C ASP A 114 -7.26 -19.86 -5.82
N THR A 115 -6.03 -19.84 -5.32
CA THR A 115 -5.70 -19.43 -3.94
C THR A 115 -5.66 -17.91 -3.77
N VAL A 116 -5.89 -17.13 -4.83
CA VAL A 116 -5.97 -15.66 -4.80
C VAL A 116 -7.42 -15.21 -4.96
N THR A 117 -7.93 -14.53 -3.94
CA THR A 117 -9.22 -13.83 -4.00
C THR A 117 -8.98 -12.33 -4.14
N LEU A 118 -9.63 -11.69 -5.14
CA LEU A 118 -9.53 -10.24 -5.32
C LEU A 118 -10.85 -9.57 -4.95
N THR A 119 -10.78 -8.48 -4.18
CA THR A 119 -11.95 -7.70 -3.75
C THR A 119 -11.73 -6.22 -4.04
N ALA A 120 -12.68 -5.62 -4.76
CA ALA A 120 -12.70 -4.18 -4.95
C ALA A 120 -13.23 -3.51 -3.68
N LEU A 121 -12.36 -2.77 -2.98
CA LEU A 121 -12.73 -2.02 -1.78
C LEU A 121 -11.76 -0.87 -1.49
N ASP A 122 -12.23 0.10 -0.74
CA ASP A 122 -11.45 1.20 -0.19
C ASP A 122 -10.89 0.81 1.19
N VAL A 123 -9.57 0.66 1.30
CA VAL A 123 -8.89 0.30 2.55
C VAL A 123 -9.20 1.29 3.70
N LEU A 124 -9.56 2.52 3.36
CA LEU A 124 -9.85 3.57 4.35
C LEU A 124 -11.31 3.56 4.84
N ARG A 125 -12.25 3.08 4.03
CA ARG A 125 -13.70 3.26 4.28
C ARG A 125 -14.47 1.96 4.40
N ASP A 126 -14.16 0.96 3.56
CA ASP A 126 -14.90 -0.30 3.51
C ASP A 126 -14.45 -1.28 4.60
N PRO A 127 -15.29 -2.23 5.03
CA PRO A 127 -14.87 -3.32 5.90
C PRO A 127 -13.70 -4.11 5.28
N LEU A 128 -12.59 -4.22 6.01
CA LEU A 128 -11.46 -5.03 5.55
C LEU A 128 -11.79 -6.53 5.63
N PRO A 129 -11.12 -7.37 4.82
CA PRO A 129 -11.21 -8.82 4.93
C PRO A 129 -10.91 -9.27 6.36
N ALA A 130 -11.62 -10.31 6.81
CA ALA A 130 -11.51 -10.80 8.19
C ALA A 130 -10.12 -11.41 8.45
N GLY A 131 -9.29 -10.69 9.21
CA GLY A 131 -8.02 -11.21 9.73
C GLY A 131 -8.22 -12.33 10.76
N PRO A 132 -7.16 -12.74 11.45
CA PRO A 132 -5.81 -12.21 11.30
C PRO A 132 -5.04 -12.81 10.12
N PHE A 133 -4.07 -12.04 9.59
CA PHE A 133 -3.18 -12.45 8.52
C PHE A 133 -1.76 -12.74 9.04
N ASP A 134 -1.10 -13.72 8.42
CA ASP A 134 0.31 -14.04 8.68
C ASP A 134 1.23 -12.95 8.11
N VAL A 135 0.88 -12.46 6.91
CA VAL A 135 1.57 -11.36 6.23
C VAL A 135 0.54 -10.35 5.72
N VAL A 136 0.79 -9.08 5.97
CA VAL A 136 0.10 -7.95 5.33
C VAL A 136 1.14 -7.19 4.53
N TYR A 137 0.85 -6.93 3.27
CA TYR A 137 1.80 -6.30 2.35
C TYR A 137 1.17 -5.12 1.61
N ASP A 138 1.92 -4.02 1.51
CA ASP A 138 1.54 -2.82 0.76
C ASP A 138 2.68 -2.41 -0.16
N SER A 139 2.44 -2.47 -1.47
CA SER A 139 3.41 -2.02 -2.47
C SER A 139 2.90 -0.79 -3.19
N GLY A 140 3.10 0.36 -2.58
CA GLY A 140 2.83 1.64 -3.24
C GLY A 140 1.42 2.21 -3.03
N CYS A 141 0.56 1.61 -2.19
CA CYS A 141 -0.72 2.19 -1.84
C CYS A 141 -0.56 3.33 -0.80
N PHE A 142 0.17 3.06 0.28
CA PHE A 142 0.33 3.97 1.41
C PHE A 142 0.90 5.34 1.02
N HIS A 143 1.83 5.41 0.10
CA HIS A 143 2.47 6.67 -0.28
C HIS A 143 1.57 7.61 -1.11
N HIS A 144 0.36 7.20 -1.44
CA HIS A 144 -0.68 8.07 -2.02
C HIS A 144 -1.63 8.67 -0.97
N LEU A 145 -1.50 8.26 0.30
CA LEU A 145 -2.41 8.67 1.36
C LEU A 145 -2.00 10.01 1.97
N ALA A 146 -2.89 11.00 1.94
CA ALA A 146 -2.71 12.26 2.64
C ALA A 146 -2.48 12.03 4.15
N PRO A 147 -1.85 12.99 4.90
CA PRO A 147 -1.41 12.79 6.28
C PRO A 147 -2.49 12.23 7.23
N HIS A 148 -3.69 12.77 7.20
CA HIS A 148 -4.81 12.30 8.03
C HIS A 148 -5.28 10.89 7.65
N ARG A 149 -5.23 10.53 6.37
CA ARG A 149 -5.60 9.19 5.88
C ARG A 149 -4.58 8.12 6.28
N ARG A 150 -3.30 8.48 6.43
CA ARG A 150 -2.28 7.56 6.96
C ARG A 150 -2.58 7.13 8.38
N ILE A 151 -3.13 8.03 9.22
CA ILE A 151 -3.58 7.69 10.58
C ILE A 151 -4.69 6.63 10.51
N THR A 152 -5.72 6.89 9.71
CA THR A 152 -6.81 5.92 9.49
C THR A 152 -6.31 4.59 8.95
N TYR A 153 -5.37 4.60 8.00
CA TYR A 153 -4.76 3.39 7.45
C TYR A 153 -4.07 2.57 8.55
N VAL A 154 -3.22 3.19 9.35
CA VAL A 154 -2.50 2.52 10.44
C VAL A 154 -3.47 1.89 11.44
N GLU A 155 -4.50 2.64 11.87
CA GLU A 155 -5.51 2.17 12.82
C GLU A 155 -6.34 1.00 12.30
N ARG A 156 -6.57 0.93 10.98
CA ARG A 156 -7.39 -0.13 10.36
C ARG A 156 -6.56 -1.35 9.95
N VAL A 157 -5.37 -1.13 9.41
CA VAL A 157 -4.57 -2.19 8.79
C VAL A 157 -3.75 -2.96 9.83
N LEU A 158 -3.07 -2.28 10.77
CA LEU A 158 -2.19 -3.00 11.69
C LEU A 158 -2.91 -4.03 12.58
N PRO A 159 -4.15 -3.84 13.03
CA PRO A 159 -4.88 -4.87 13.77
C PRO A 159 -5.20 -6.14 12.97
N THR A 160 -5.08 -6.10 11.63
CA THR A 160 -5.30 -7.29 10.80
C THR A 160 -4.09 -8.24 10.79
N VAL A 161 -2.91 -7.76 11.21
CA VAL A 161 -1.69 -8.58 11.35
C VAL A 161 -1.78 -9.40 12.63
N ARG A 162 -1.62 -10.72 12.56
CA ARG A 162 -1.62 -11.56 13.78
C ARG A 162 -0.40 -11.24 14.68
N PRO A 163 -0.46 -11.55 15.99
CA PRO A 163 0.73 -11.53 16.82
C PRO A 163 1.86 -12.39 16.21
N GLY A 164 3.07 -11.83 16.15
CA GLY A 164 4.22 -12.45 15.48
C GLY A 164 4.14 -12.47 13.94
N GLY A 165 3.07 -11.95 13.34
CA GLY A 165 2.92 -11.80 11.89
C GLY A 165 3.84 -10.73 11.30
N ARG A 166 3.77 -10.54 10.00
CA ARG A 166 4.62 -9.61 9.24
C ARG A 166 3.79 -8.51 8.59
N PHE A 167 4.32 -7.29 8.64
CA PHE A 167 3.83 -6.17 7.85
C PHE A 167 4.98 -5.66 6.96
N GLY A 168 4.81 -5.78 5.65
CA GLY A 168 5.78 -5.30 4.66
C GLY A 168 5.22 -4.11 3.89
N ILE A 169 6.07 -3.10 3.64
CA ILE A 169 5.66 -1.89 2.92
C ILE A 169 6.75 -1.41 1.96
N VAL A 170 6.34 -0.91 0.80
CA VAL A 170 7.21 -0.27 -0.19
C VAL A 170 6.67 1.13 -0.49
N THR A 171 7.53 2.15 -0.42
CA THR A 171 7.16 3.56 -0.62
C THR A 171 8.18 4.29 -1.47
N PHE A 172 7.83 5.49 -1.97
CA PHE A 172 8.81 6.40 -2.53
C PHE A 172 9.83 6.83 -1.47
N ALA A 173 11.11 6.90 -1.87
CA ALA A 173 12.24 7.26 -1.01
C ALA A 173 12.44 8.77 -0.97
N ALA A 174 12.51 9.35 0.23
CA ALA A 174 12.62 10.81 0.43
C ALA A 174 13.91 11.44 -0.09
N ASP A 175 14.97 10.64 -0.29
CA ASP A 175 16.25 11.08 -0.84
C ASP A 175 16.35 10.91 -2.37
N ARG A 176 15.31 10.42 -3.02
CA ARG A 176 15.30 10.09 -4.45
C ARG A 176 14.20 10.78 -5.25
N VAL A 177 13.10 11.15 -4.61
CA VAL A 177 11.94 11.78 -5.26
C VAL A 177 11.52 12.99 -4.45
N ASP A 178 11.29 14.11 -5.12
CA ASP A 178 10.72 15.29 -4.47
C ASP A 178 9.23 15.11 -4.21
N SER A 179 8.78 15.48 -3.03
CA SER A 179 7.36 15.47 -2.66
C SER A 179 7.01 16.64 -1.74
N PRO A 180 5.73 17.05 -1.70
CA PRO A 180 5.29 18.07 -0.75
C PRO A 180 5.43 17.55 0.68
N THR A 181 5.71 18.45 1.61
CA THR A 181 5.66 18.17 3.05
C THR A 181 4.21 17.99 3.52
N ASP A 182 4.02 17.32 4.65
CA ASP A 182 2.68 17.14 5.24
C ASP A 182 1.98 18.49 5.49
N LEU A 183 2.71 19.51 5.92
CA LEU A 183 2.15 20.85 6.12
C LEU A 183 1.67 21.48 4.80
N GLN A 184 2.41 21.29 3.72
CA GLN A 184 1.97 21.75 2.40
C GLN A 184 0.71 21.02 1.96
N ILE A 185 0.66 19.68 2.13
CA ILE A 185 -0.54 18.89 1.77
C ILE A 185 -1.75 19.34 2.58
N VAL A 186 -1.63 19.52 3.89
CA VAL A 186 -2.74 19.97 4.75
C VAL A 186 -3.20 21.38 4.36
N SER A 187 -2.28 22.24 3.87
CA SER A 187 -2.60 23.61 3.46
C SER A 187 -3.24 23.72 2.07
N THR A 188 -2.87 22.83 1.15
CA THR A 188 -3.26 22.92 -0.27
C THR A 188 -4.21 21.80 -0.72
N GLY A 189 -4.24 20.67 -0.02
CA GLY A 189 -4.91 19.43 -0.44
C GLY A 189 -4.14 18.66 -1.53
N ASP A 190 -2.99 19.14 -2.02
CA ASP A 190 -2.28 18.54 -3.15
C ASP A 190 -1.17 17.59 -2.67
N THR A 191 -1.35 16.28 -2.95
CA THR A 191 -0.36 15.22 -2.68
C THR A 191 0.68 15.08 -3.79
N ALA A 192 0.63 15.89 -4.84
CA ALA A 192 1.48 15.82 -6.02
C ALA A 192 1.57 14.43 -6.69
N GLY A 193 0.58 13.56 -6.43
CA GLY A 193 0.51 12.21 -6.96
C GLY A 193 1.19 11.13 -6.11
N GLY A 194 1.85 11.51 -5.01
CA GLY A 194 2.46 10.57 -4.05
C GLY A 194 3.47 11.27 -3.16
N MET A 195 3.64 10.74 -1.95
CA MET A 195 4.54 11.28 -0.95
C MET A 195 5.73 10.35 -0.72
N THR A 196 6.83 10.93 -0.29
CA THR A 196 8.07 10.20 -0.01
C THR A 196 8.27 10.01 1.48
N PHE A 197 8.95 8.91 1.84
CA PHE A 197 9.24 8.59 3.23
C PHE A 197 10.72 8.21 3.38
N SER A 198 11.35 8.75 4.41
CA SER A 198 12.62 8.23 4.89
C SER A 198 12.41 6.90 5.64
N LEU A 199 13.47 6.13 5.85
CA LEU A 199 13.40 4.92 6.68
C LEU A 199 13.02 5.23 8.13
N GLU A 200 13.38 6.42 8.61
CA GLU A 200 13.01 6.88 9.95
C GLU A 200 11.52 7.27 10.04
N ASP A 201 10.96 7.89 8.98
CA ASP A 201 9.52 8.13 8.91
C ASP A 201 8.74 6.81 8.99
N LEU A 202 9.14 5.79 8.21
CA LEU A 202 8.50 4.48 8.26
C LEU A 202 8.62 3.83 9.65
N ARG A 203 9.79 3.92 10.29
CA ARG A 203 9.98 3.44 11.66
C ARG A 203 9.04 4.13 12.64
N THR A 204 8.88 5.45 12.53
CA THR A 204 8.06 6.26 13.42
C THR A 204 6.57 6.01 13.21
N ILE A 205 6.12 5.99 11.96
CA ILE A 205 4.70 5.78 11.61
C ILE A 205 4.23 4.40 12.09
N PHE A 206 5.05 3.38 11.91
CA PHE A 206 4.71 2.01 12.28
C PHE A 206 5.28 1.57 13.65
N THR A 207 5.49 2.53 14.57
CA THR A 207 6.02 2.30 15.94
C THR A 207 5.36 1.17 16.73
N PRO A 208 4.04 0.85 16.59
CA PRO A 208 3.46 -0.30 17.29
C PRO A 208 4.08 -1.64 16.88
N LEU A 209 4.75 -1.69 15.72
CA LEU A 209 5.43 -2.87 15.20
C LEU A 209 6.94 -2.81 15.48
N LYS A 210 7.59 -3.97 15.55
CA LYS A 210 9.06 -4.06 15.68
C LYS A 210 9.71 -4.17 14.31
N PRO A 211 10.69 -3.31 13.98
CA PRO A 211 11.39 -3.37 12.70
C PRO A 211 12.25 -4.64 12.59
N LEU A 212 12.20 -5.29 11.43
CA LEU A 212 13.05 -6.43 11.06
C LEU A 212 14.06 -6.06 9.98
N ASP A 213 13.62 -5.32 8.95
CA ASP A 213 14.46 -4.90 7.83
C ASP A 213 13.94 -3.57 7.28
N LEU A 214 14.78 -2.54 7.25
CA LEU A 214 14.47 -1.24 6.67
C LEU A 214 15.64 -0.82 5.80
N ARG A 215 15.40 -0.66 4.49
CA ARG A 215 16.46 -0.33 3.53
C ARG A 215 15.90 0.27 2.23
N PRO A 216 16.73 0.88 1.38
CA PRO A 216 16.38 1.09 -0.02
C PRO A 216 16.16 -0.25 -0.74
N VAL A 217 15.30 -0.26 -1.75
CA VAL A 217 15.16 -1.40 -2.67
C VAL A 217 16.48 -1.61 -3.42
N ASN A 218 16.89 -2.88 -3.61
CA ASN A 218 18.11 -3.22 -4.34
C ASN A 218 17.84 -3.31 -5.86
N PRO A 219 18.23 -2.31 -6.66
CA PRO A 219 17.92 -2.26 -8.09
C PRO A 219 18.68 -3.29 -8.94
N ASN A 220 19.68 -3.96 -8.35
CA ASN A 220 20.51 -4.93 -9.07
C ASN A 220 20.00 -6.37 -8.98
N ARG A 221 18.84 -6.60 -8.33
CA ARG A 221 18.27 -7.93 -8.24
C ARG A 221 17.48 -8.28 -9.49
N GLU A 222 18.00 -9.23 -10.24
CA GLU A 222 17.37 -9.72 -11.47
C GLU A 222 16.00 -10.39 -11.19
N HIS A 223 15.14 -10.40 -12.21
CA HIS A 223 13.81 -11.03 -12.17
C HIS A 223 12.88 -10.49 -11.07
N THR A 224 13.08 -9.23 -10.65
CA THR A 224 12.24 -8.53 -9.69
C THR A 224 11.87 -7.14 -10.17
N PHE A 225 10.80 -6.58 -9.60
CA PHE A 225 10.48 -5.16 -9.73
C PHE A 225 11.24 -4.41 -8.64
N ALA A 226 12.26 -3.65 -9.05
CA ALA A 226 13.23 -3.05 -8.15
C ALA A 226 13.65 -1.61 -8.55
N PRO A 227 12.72 -0.64 -8.62
CA PRO A 227 13.10 0.75 -8.88
C PRO A 227 13.99 1.32 -7.76
N ASP A 228 15.05 2.04 -8.16
CA ASP A 228 16.05 2.62 -7.24
C ASP A 228 15.55 3.81 -6.41
N PHE A 229 14.35 4.32 -6.73
CA PHE A 229 13.68 5.40 -6.01
C PHE A 229 12.70 4.93 -4.93
N LEU A 230 12.76 3.65 -4.53
CA LEU A 230 11.89 3.07 -3.50
C LEU A 230 12.66 2.72 -2.23
N ASN A 231 12.00 2.93 -1.09
CA ASN A 231 12.34 2.37 0.21
C ASN A 231 11.41 1.22 0.54
N THR A 232 11.92 0.26 1.32
CA THR A 232 11.15 -0.85 1.83
C THR A 232 11.35 -1.03 3.33
N ALA A 233 10.32 -1.50 4.01
CA ALA A 233 10.37 -1.82 5.43
C ALA A 233 9.57 -3.08 5.74
N LEU A 234 10.16 -3.97 6.52
CA LEU A 234 9.50 -5.14 7.10
C LEU A 234 9.46 -5.02 8.60
N PHE A 235 8.30 -5.29 9.16
CA PHE A 235 8.05 -5.28 10.60
C PHE A 235 7.43 -6.60 11.06
N THR A 236 7.50 -6.84 12.39
CA THR A 236 6.72 -7.89 13.05
C THR A 236 5.78 -7.28 14.07
N SER A 237 4.55 -7.80 14.12
CA SER A 237 3.60 -7.50 15.19
C SER A 237 4.10 -8.09 16.51
N PRO A 238 3.96 -7.38 17.65
CA PRO A 238 4.30 -7.90 18.97
C PRO A 238 3.44 -9.09 19.39
#